data_db383dcc030b98b69ce7db842916d04c
#
_entry.id   db383dcc030b98b69ce7db842916d04c
#
_cell.length_a   1.000
_cell.length_b   1.000
_cell.length_c   1.000
_cell.angle_alpha   90.00
_cell.angle_beta   90.00
_cell.angle_gamma   90.00
#
_symmetry.space_group_name_H-M   'P 1'
#
loop_
_entity.id
_entity.type
_entity.pdbx_description
1 polymer ?
#
loop_
_entity_poly.entity_id
_entity_poly.type
_entity_poly.pdbx_seq_one_letter_code
_entity_poly.pdbx_strand_id
1 'polypeptide(L)'
;MKHAIIVGFGLAGFHYALELHKHKKDFLIISNEREGASKNAGGVFNPTVLKRYTMSWRGEEFFDQAISTYSLFEEKYNTNVFQKIPINYYFNQLSDHNNWGVAANRMGLNRFLSPLINNGANKGLNANFGYAKLQNVGKLDISKTLEEFKKTLDSNSFSQKKFDYSELKFPNKNVEYKGVKAKYVIFCEGFKLRKNPWFSYLPLEGSKGEFLHIRSKVLSQKKIIKAGLFIVPIEKD
;
A
#
# COMPACT_ATOMS: atom_id res chain seq x y z
N MET A 1 28.53 -7.06 -12.04
CA MET A 1 28.20 -5.96 -11.10
C MET A 1 26.71 -5.68 -11.20
N LYS A 2 25.97 -5.73 -10.09
CA LYS A 2 24.53 -5.45 -10.07
C LYS A 2 24.24 -3.96 -10.29
N HIS A 3 23.03 -3.62 -10.72
CA HIS A 3 22.59 -2.23 -10.84
C HIS A 3 22.28 -1.66 -9.44
N ALA A 4 21.58 -2.41 -8.59
CA ALA A 4 21.24 -1.97 -7.25
C ALA A 4 21.22 -3.09 -6.21
N ILE A 5 21.52 -2.71 -4.95
CA ILE A 5 21.15 -3.46 -3.75
C ILE A 5 19.95 -2.73 -3.13
N ILE A 6 18.84 -3.46 -2.92
CA ILE A 6 17.59 -2.93 -2.36
C ILE A 6 17.46 -3.46 -0.93
N VAL A 7 17.40 -2.56 0.03
CA VAL A 7 17.28 -2.91 1.46
C VAL A 7 15.83 -2.76 1.88
N GLY A 8 15.16 -3.88 2.12
CA GLY A 8 13.73 -3.96 2.46
C GLY A 8 12.85 -4.38 1.28
N PHE A 9 11.87 -5.25 1.57
CA PHE A 9 10.92 -5.80 0.59
C PHE A 9 9.48 -5.59 1.07
N GLY A 10 9.12 -4.34 1.27
CA GLY A 10 7.74 -3.86 1.32
C GLY A 10 7.32 -3.29 -0.04
N LEU A 11 6.19 -2.58 -0.11
CA LEU A 11 5.70 -1.98 -1.36
C LEU A 11 6.75 -1.11 -2.08
N ALA A 12 7.51 -0.29 -1.36
CA ALA A 12 8.53 0.55 -1.98
C ALA A 12 9.64 -0.29 -2.63
N GLY A 13 10.17 -1.29 -1.92
CA GLY A 13 11.21 -2.18 -2.45
C GLY A 13 10.70 -3.03 -3.60
N PHE A 14 9.45 -3.51 -3.52
CA PHE A 14 8.78 -4.22 -4.59
C PHE A 14 8.69 -3.38 -5.87
N HIS A 15 8.14 -2.16 -5.79
CA HIS A 15 7.99 -1.30 -6.97
C HIS A 15 9.32 -0.95 -7.60
N TYR A 16 10.34 -0.65 -6.79
CA TYR A 16 11.67 -0.38 -7.31
C TYR A 16 12.28 -1.60 -8.01
N ALA A 17 12.15 -2.79 -7.40
CA ALA A 17 12.63 -4.04 -8.00
C ALA A 17 11.85 -4.41 -9.27
N LEU A 18 10.51 -4.21 -9.27
CA LEU A 18 9.66 -4.44 -10.44
C LEU A 18 10.11 -3.57 -11.62
N GLU A 19 10.44 -2.30 -11.36
CA GLU A 19 10.90 -1.39 -12.40
C GLU A 19 12.27 -1.80 -12.94
N LEU A 20 13.21 -2.18 -12.08
CA LEU A 20 14.49 -2.73 -12.52
C LEU A 20 14.32 -4.01 -13.33
N HIS A 21 13.41 -4.88 -12.92
CA HIS A 21 13.10 -6.13 -13.63
C HIS A 21 12.54 -5.87 -15.04
N LYS A 22 11.64 -4.89 -15.20
CA LYS A 22 11.14 -4.44 -16.52
C LYS A 22 12.28 -3.98 -17.43
N HIS A 23 13.24 -3.26 -16.87
CA HIS A 23 14.39 -2.73 -17.61
C HIS A 23 15.57 -3.72 -17.72
N LYS A 24 15.38 -4.99 -17.36
CA LYS A 24 16.41 -6.04 -17.40
C LYS A 24 17.69 -5.64 -16.67
N LYS A 25 17.55 -4.94 -15.53
CA LYS A 25 18.67 -4.53 -14.67
C LYS A 25 18.81 -5.51 -13.53
N ASP A 26 20.03 -6.00 -13.31
CA ASP A 26 20.34 -6.91 -12.22
C ASP A 26 20.28 -6.19 -10.87
N PHE A 27 19.68 -6.83 -9.87
CA PHE A 27 19.60 -6.32 -8.51
C PHE A 27 19.72 -7.43 -7.47
N LEU A 28 19.89 -7.02 -6.22
CA LEU A 28 19.78 -7.90 -5.05
C LEU A 28 18.87 -7.24 -4.03
N ILE A 29 17.80 -7.91 -3.64
CA ILE A 29 16.96 -7.52 -2.52
C ILE A 29 17.50 -8.18 -1.26
N ILE A 30 17.64 -7.41 -0.18
CA ILE A 30 17.99 -7.93 1.15
C ILE A 30 16.88 -7.55 2.12
N SER A 31 16.18 -8.55 2.64
CA SER A 31 15.06 -8.33 3.57
C SER A 31 14.91 -9.49 4.54
N ASN A 32 14.68 -9.20 5.81
CA ASN A 32 14.37 -10.24 6.79
C ASN A 32 12.91 -10.70 6.77
N GLU A 33 12.04 -10.02 6.04
CA GLU A 33 10.60 -10.30 5.83
C GLU A 33 9.74 -10.53 7.10
N ARG A 34 10.32 -10.40 8.30
CA ARG A 34 9.59 -10.73 9.55
C ARG A 34 8.62 -9.65 9.98
N GLU A 35 8.86 -8.39 9.58
CA GLU A 35 8.12 -7.22 10.05
C GLU A 35 8.01 -6.16 8.96
N GLY A 36 6.94 -5.39 8.96
CA GLY A 36 6.77 -4.26 8.06
C GLY A 36 5.31 -3.84 7.89
N ALA A 37 5.08 -2.56 7.63
CA ALA A 37 3.74 -2.03 7.42
C ALA A 37 3.02 -2.71 6.25
N SER A 38 3.72 -3.04 5.17
CA SER A 38 3.13 -3.67 3.99
C SER A 38 2.53 -5.04 4.27
N LYS A 39 3.11 -5.83 5.17
CA LYS A 39 2.57 -7.16 5.56
C LYS A 39 1.32 -7.07 6.43
N ASN A 40 1.21 -6.01 7.21
CA ASN A 40 0.12 -5.82 8.18
C ASN A 40 -0.95 -4.85 7.67
N ALA A 41 -0.81 -4.31 6.47
CA ALA A 41 -1.78 -3.37 5.91
C ALA A 41 -3.02 -4.11 5.39
N GLY A 42 -4.21 -3.55 5.63
CA GLY A 42 -5.48 -4.08 5.10
C GLY A 42 -5.66 -3.90 3.60
N GLY A 43 -4.68 -3.32 2.91
CA GLY A 43 -4.66 -3.19 1.46
C GLY A 43 -5.66 -2.20 0.88
N VAL A 44 -6.30 -1.35 1.69
CA VAL A 44 -7.27 -0.36 1.20
C VAL A 44 -6.62 0.55 0.17
N PHE A 45 -7.18 0.56 -1.03
CA PHE A 45 -6.68 1.30 -2.18
C PHE A 45 -7.59 2.49 -2.47
N ASN A 46 -7.21 3.65 -1.96
CA ASN A 46 -8.02 4.86 -1.99
C ASN A 46 -7.11 6.11 -2.00
N PRO A 47 -7.25 7.03 -2.98
CA PRO A 47 -6.40 8.22 -3.07
C PRO A 47 -6.90 9.40 -2.21
N THR A 48 -8.03 9.25 -1.49
CA THR A 48 -8.64 10.34 -0.74
C THR A 48 -8.30 10.28 0.75
N VAL A 49 -8.17 11.45 1.38
CA VAL A 49 -8.04 11.61 2.83
C VAL A 49 -9.42 11.82 3.43
N LEU A 50 -10.11 10.73 3.78
CA LEU A 50 -11.52 10.75 4.20
C LEU A 50 -11.80 11.62 5.43
N LYS A 51 -10.86 11.73 6.35
CA LYS A 51 -11.01 12.60 7.54
C LYS A 51 -11.16 14.09 7.18
N ARG A 52 -10.63 14.52 6.03
CA ARG A 52 -10.60 15.91 5.59
C ARG A 52 -11.39 16.15 4.32
N TYR A 53 -11.92 15.09 3.71
CA TYR A 53 -12.57 15.13 2.40
C TYR A 53 -11.70 15.81 1.34
N THR A 54 -10.44 15.43 1.28
CA THR A 54 -9.47 15.98 0.32
C THR A 54 -8.77 14.88 -0.46
N MET A 55 -8.17 15.24 -1.58
CA MET A 55 -7.25 14.35 -2.29
C MET A 55 -5.91 14.27 -1.53
N SER A 56 -5.27 13.12 -1.52
CA SER A 56 -3.89 13.00 -1.07
C SER A 56 -2.94 13.72 -2.05
N TRP A 57 -1.73 14.01 -1.62
CA TRP A 57 -0.73 14.63 -2.49
C TRP A 57 -0.51 13.81 -3.76
N ARG A 58 -0.70 14.43 -4.94
CA ARG A 58 -0.67 13.79 -6.27
C ARG A 58 -1.54 12.52 -6.34
N GLY A 59 -2.65 12.47 -5.59
CA GLY A 59 -3.43 11.25 -5.37
C GLY A 59 -4.00 10.65 -6.64
N GLU A 60 -4.51 11.43 -7.59
CA GLU A 60 -5.02 10.92 -8.86
C GLU A 60 -3.92 10.30 -9.71
N GLU A 61 -2.81 11.02 -9.85
CA GLU A 61 -1.68 10.56 -10.66
C GLU A 61 -1.12 9.23 -10.13
N PHE A 62 -0.87 9.16 -8.81
CA PHE A 62 -0.36 7.94 -8.21
C PHE A 62 -1.37 6.80 -8.24
N PHE A 63 -2.66 7.13 -8.13
CA PHE A 63 -3.71 6.14 -8.25
C PHE A 63 -3.74 5.52 -9.66
N ASP A 64 -3.73 6.35 -10.71
CA ASP A 64 -3.77 5.88 -12.09
C ASP A 64 -2.51 5.08 -12.45
N GLN A 65 -1.34 5.55 -12.01
CA GLN A 65 -0.09 4.82 -12.19
C GLN A 65 -0.12 3.46 -11.48
N ALA A 66 -0.66 3.40 -10.28
CA ALA A 66 -0.74 2.16 -9.52
C ALA A 66 -1.75 1.17 -10.15
N ILE A 67 -2.92 1.63 -10.60
CA ILE A 67 -3.88 0.78 -11.33
C ILE A 67 -3.21 0.18 -12.57
N SER A 68 -2.56 0.99 -13.39
CA SER A 68 -1.82 0.51 -14.57
C SER A 68 -0.76 -0.51 -14.20
N THR A 69 0.02 -0.23 -13.15
CA THR A 69 1.09 -1.13 -12.70
C THR A 69 0.56 -2.48 -12.24
N TYR A 70 -0.51 -2.50 -11.43
CA TYR A 70 -1.09 -3.75 -10.94
C TYR A 70 -1.83 -4.52 -12.03
N SER A 71 -2.50 -3.86 -12.98
CA SER A 71 -3.12 -4.54 -14.12
C SER A 71 -2.08 -5.24 -15.00
N LEU A 72 -0.96 -4.58 -15.31
CA LEU A 72 0.14 -5.20 -16.05
C LEU A 72 0.82 -6.32 -15.24
N PHE A 73 0.88 -6.17 -13.92
CA PHE A 73 1.39 -7.21 -13.03
C PHE A 73 0.50 -8.45 -13.05
N GLU A 74 -0.81 -8.28 -12.94
CA GLU A 74 -1.80 -9.36 -12.98
C GLU A 74 -1.74 -10.12 -14.31
N GLU A 75 -1.69 -9.40 -15.42
CA GLU A 75 -1.55 -9.99 -16.75
C GLU A 75 -0.24 -10.78 -16.89
N LYS A 76 0.89 -10.17 -16.54
CA LYS A 76 2.20 -10.78 -16.70
C LYS A 76 2.40 -12.04 -15.87
N TYR A 77 1.87 -12.06 -14.64
CA TYR A 77 2.08 -13.16 -13.68
C TYR A 77 0.85 -14.08 -13.53
N ASN A 78 -0.17 -13.89 -14.36
CA ASN A 78 -1.42 -14.66 -14.36
C ASN A 78 -2.00 -14.77 -12.94
N THR A 79 -2.18 -13.64 -12.27
CA THR A 79 -2.63 -13.56 -10.88
C THR A 79 -3.67 -12.46 -10.72
N ASN A 80 -4.45 -12.50 -9.65
CA ASN A 80 -5.39 -11.45 -9.27
C ASN A 80 -4.98 -10.91 -7.90
N VAL A 81 -4.49 -9.69 -7.84
CA VAL A 81 -4.04 -9.03 -6.61
C VAL A 81 -4.85 -7.78 -6.28
N PHE A 82 -5.51 -7.19 -7.26
CA PHE A 82 -6.32 -5.99 -7.09
C PHE A 82 -7.81 -6.29 -7.28
N GLN A 83 -8.60 -5.92 -6.29
CA GLN A 83 -10.05 -6.07 -6.31
C GLN A 83 -10.72 -4.69 -6.27
N LYS A 84 -11.51 -4.36 -7.31
CA LYS A 84 -12.41 -3.21 -7.26
C LYS A 84 -13.52 -3.50 -6.26
N ILE A 85 -13.55 -2.77 -5.16
CA ILE A 85 -14.56 -2.90 -4.11
C ILE A 85 -14.90 -1.52 -3.55
N PRO A 86 -16.17 -1.11 -3.50
CA PRO A 86 -16.55 0.20 -3.00
C PRO A 86 -16.30 0.33 -1.50
N ILE A 87 -16.08 1.57 -1.04
CA ILE A 87 -16.02 1.89 0.38
C ILE A 87 -17.31 2.61 0.75
N ASN A 88 -18.04 2.09 1.73
CA ASN A 88 -19.16 2.80 2.35
C ASN A 88 -18.62 3.62 3.51
N TYR A 89 -18.71 4.93 3.40
CA TYR A 89 -18.33 5.89 4.45
C TYR A 89 -19.55 6.28 5.25
N TYR A 90 -19.59 5.87 6.51
CA TYR A 90 -20.69 6.14 7.44
C TYR A 90 -20.44 7.47 8.14
N PHE A 91 -21.45 8.33 8.15
CA PHE A 91 -21.37 9.65 8.76
C PHE A 91 -21.56 9.56 10.28
N ASN A 92 -20.84 10.43 11.01
CA ASN A 92 -20.94 10.51 12.46
C ASN A 92 -21.98 11.54 12.92
N GLN A 93 -22.30 12.53 12.07
CA GLN A 93 -23.21 13.63 12.34
C GLN A 93 -23.80 14.21 11.04
N LEU A 94 -24.90 14.94 11.14
CA LEU A 94 -25.57 15.54 9.97
C LEU A 94 -24.72 16.57 9.24
N SER A 95 -23.89 17.33 9.95
CA SER A 95 -23.00 18.32 9.31
C SER A 95 -22.00 17.69 8.34
N ASP A 96 -21.70 16.39 8.50
CA ASP A 96 -20.82 15.67 7.57
C ASP A 96 -21.43 15.58 6.18
N HIS A 97 -22.78 15.60 6.04
CA HIS A 97 -23.47 15.58 4.74
C HIS A 97 -23.10 16.80 3.88
N ASN A 98 -23.11 18.00 4.47
CA ASN A 98 -22.75 19.21 3.75
C ASN A 98 -21.29 19.20 3.31
N ASN A 99 -20.39 18.82 4.22
CA ASN A 99 -18.96 18.71 3.94
C ASN A 99 -18.67 17.69 2.84
N TRP A 100 -19.35 16.55 2.90
CA TRP A 100 -19.26 15.50 1.87
C TRP A 100 -19.80 15.99 0.53
N GLY A 101 -20.99 16.60 0.51
CA GLY A 101 -21.63 17.13 -0.71
C GLY A 101 -20.74 18.15 -1.41
N VAL A 102 -20.16 19.09 -0.67
CA VAL A 102 -19.19 20.06 -1.20
C VAL A 102 -17.97 19.34 -1.78
N ALA A 103 -17.43 18.37 -1.06
CA ALA A 103 -16.25 17.64 -1.51
C ALA A 103 -16.53 16.78 -2.75
N ALA A 104 -17.67 16.08 -2.78
CA ALA A 104 -18.07 15.21 -3.89
C ALA A 104 -18.28 15.96 -5.22
N ASN A 105 -18.50 17.28 -5.17
CA ASN A 105 -18.61 18.13 -6.35
C ASN A 105 -17.30 18.81 -6.76
N ARG A 106 -16.23 18.65 -5.98
CA ARG A 106 -14.91 19.19 -6.36
C ARG A 106 -14.26 18.36 -7.46
N MET A 107 -13.63 19.04 -8.40
CA MET A 107 -12.84 18.43 -9.46
C MET A 107 -11.78 17.48 -8.87
N GLY A 108 -11.63 16.29 -9.45
CA GLY A 108 -10.78 15.21 -8.97
C GLY A 108 -11.45 14.34 -7.91
N LEU A 109 -12.06 14.93 -6.87
CA LEU A 109 -12.76 14.17 -5.83
C LEU A 109 -14.08 13.54 -6.35
N ASN A 110 -14.77 14.19 -7.27
CA ASN A 110 -16.01 13.69 -7.89
C ASN A 110 -15.85 12.35 -8.63
N ARG A 111 -14.63 12.01 -9.00
CA ARG A 111 -14.26 10.69 -9.54
C ARG A 111 -14.43 9.58 -8.50
N PHE A 112 -14.21 9.91 -7.23
CA PHE A 112 -14.13 8.94 -6.13
C PHE A 112 -15.31 9.04 -5.16
N LEU A 113 -15.81 10.23 -4.89
CA LEU A 113 -16.88 10.48 -3.93
C LEU A 113 -18.23 10.55 -4.65
N SER A 114 -19.13 9.63 -4.35
CA SER A 114 -20.52 9.72 -4.82
C SER A 114 -21.26 10.82 -4.05
N PRO A 115 -21.98 11.74 -4.72
CA PRO A 115 -22.78 12.75 -4.03
C PRO A 115 -24.03 12.18 -3.35
N LEU A 116 -24.41 10.95 -3.68
CA LEU A 116 -25.61 10.32 -3.15
C LEU A 116 -25.40 9.85 -1.71
N ILE A 117 -26.26 10.33 -0.82
CA ILE A 117 -26.34 9.89 0.58
C ILE A 117 -27.43 8.82 0.70
N ASN A 118 -27.08 7.71 1.33
CA ASN A 118 -27.97 6.57 1.52
C ASN A 118 -28.35 6.48 3.00
N ASN A 119 -29.65 6.40 3.27
CA ASN A 119 -30.19 6.31 4.64
C ASN A 119 -30.48 4.85 5.08
N GLY A 120 -29.97 3.88 4.34
CA GLY A 120 -30.22 2.46 4.64
C GLY A 120 -29.47 1.99 5.90
N ALA A 121 -30.21 1.35 6.79
CA ALA A 121 -29.63 0.66 7.93
C ALA A 121 -28.75 -0.52 7.46
N ASN A 122 -27.52 -0.57 7.91
CA ASN A 122 -26.70 -1.75 7.76
C ASN A 122 -26.81 -2.56 9.06
N LYS A 123 -27.35 -3.78 8.98
CA LYS A 123 -27.43 -4.66 10.16
C LYS A 123 -26.03 -4.78 10.77
N GLY A 124 -25.90 -4.52 12.07
CA GLY A 124 -24.64 -4.60 12.79
C GLY A 124 -23.78 -3.31 12.82
N LEU A 125 -24.27 -2.20 12.26
CA LEU A 125 -23.61 -0.89 12.35
C LEU A 125 -24.58 0.19 12.84
N ASN A 126 -24.09 1.10 13.66
CA ASN A 126 -24.82 2.32 13.97
C ASN A 126 -24.68 3.29 12.79
N ALA A 127 -25.77 3.46 12.04
CA ALA A 127 -25.82 4.25 10.80
C ALA A 127 -26.86 5.36 10.86
N ASN A 128 -27.02 6.01 12.02
CA ASN A 128 -28.05 7.02 12.29
C ASN A 128 -28.03 8.18 11.28
N PHE A 129 -26.87 8.50 10.74
CA PHE A 129 -26.72 9.60 9.77
C PHE A 129 -26.49 9.11 8.34
N GLY A 130 -26.74 7.82 8.06
CA GLY A 130 -26.56 7.25 6.73
C GLY A 130 -25.10 7.10 6.31
N TYR A 131 -24.92 6.86 5.03
CA TYR A 131 -23.59 6.69 4.43
C TYR A 131 -23.53 7.17 3.00
N ALA A 132 -22.33 7.51 2.53
CA ALA A 132 -22.06 7.71 1.11
C ALA A 132 -21.03 6.69 0.60
N LYS A 133 -20.95 6.56 -0.73
CA LYS A 133 -20.05 5.58 -1.37
C LYS A 133 -18.83 6.27 -1.94
N LEU A 134 -17.66 5.65 -1.70
CA LEU A 134 -16.52 5.87 -2.57
C LEU A 134 -16.57 4.82 -3.68
N GLN A 135 -16.41 5.30 -4.90
CA GLN A 135 -16.33 4.51 -6.13
C GLN A 135 -14.92 4.59 -6.73
N ASN A 136 -14.63 3.74 -7.70
CA ASN A 136 -13.31 3.65 -8.33
C ASN A 136 -12.16 3.44 -7.32
N VAL A 137 -12.42 2.77 -6.22
CA VAL A 137 -11.49 2.40 -5.16
C VAL A 137 -11.45 0.88 -5.02
N GLY A 138 -10.61 0.36 -4.15
CA GLY A 138 -10.50 -1.09 -4.02
C GLY A 138 -9.62 -1.57 -2.89
N LYS A 139 -9.17 -2.79 -3.05
CA LYS A 139 -8.27 -3.49 -2.16
C LYS A 139 -7.15 -4.13 -2.97
N LEU A 140 -5.93 -3.99 -2.50
CA LEU A 140 -4.76 -4.71 -2.99
C LEU A 140 -4.40 -5.81 -2.00
N ASP A 141 -4.25 -7.03 -2.46
CA ASP A 141 -3.64 -8.09 -1.68
C ASP A 141 -2.11 -7.92 -1.73
N ILE A 142 -1.60 -7.17 -0.76
CA ILE A 142 -0.18 -6.80 -0.72
C ILE A 142 0.68 -8.05 -0.50
N SER A 143 0.28 -8.96 0.38
CA SER A 143 1.04 -10.17 0.68
C SER A 143 1.17 -11.03 -0.57
N LYS A 144 0.07 -11.31 -1.25
CA LYS A 144 0.06 -12.06 -2.51
C LYS A 144 0.90 -11.36 -3.58
N THR A 145 0.79 -10.03 -3.71
CA THR A 145 1.60 -9.26 -4.68
C THR A 145 3.09 -9.45 -4.47
N LEU A 146 3.55 -9.34 -3.22
CA LEU A 146 4.96 -9.51 -2.88
C LEU A 146 5.42 -10.95 -3.10
N GLU A 147 4.61 -11.93 -2.72
CA GLU A 147 4.91 -13.36 -2.87
C GLU A 147 5.00 -13.77 -4.34
N GLU A 148 4.02 -13.37 -5.17
CA GLU A 148 4.03 -13.69 -6.60
C GLU A 148 5.25 -13.09 -7.31
N PHE A 149 5.61 -11.85 -7.01
CA PHE A 149 6.83 -11.28 -7.56
C PHE A 149 8.09 -12.01 -7.07
N LYS A 150 8.16 -12.36 -5.79
CA LYS A 150 9.31 -13.07 -5.22
C LYS A 150 9.54 -14.43 -5.89
N LYS A 151 8.48 -15.15 -6.27
CA LYS A 151 8.59 -16.44 -6.99
C LYS A 151 9.28 -16.31 -8.35
N THR A 152 9.29 -15.12 -8.94
CA THR A 152 9.92 -14.87 -10.24
C THR A 152 11.40 -14.52 -10.16
N LEU A 153 11.92 -14.31 -8.95
CA LEU A 153 13.30 -13.93 -8.71
C LEU A 153 14.20 -15.17 -8.63
N ASP A 154 15.37 -15.06 -9.21
CA ASP A 154 16.41 -16.08 -9.05
C ASP A 154 17.06 -16.01 -7.65
N SER A 155 17.79 -17.06 -7.29
CA SER A 155 18.47 -17.17 -5.98
C SER A 155 19.50 -16.07 -5.71
N ASN A 156 20.01 -15.41 -6.76
CA ASN A 156 21.00 -14.34 -6.67
C ASN A 156 20.35 -12.94 -6.56
N SER A 157 19.03 -12.86 -6.70
CA SER A 157 18.27 -11.61 -6.68
C SER A 157 17.54 -11.36 -5.37
N PHE A 158 17.48 -12.36 -4.46
CA PHE A 158 16.84 -12.20 -3.16
C PHE A 158 17.62 -12.89 -2.03
N SER A 159 17.90 -12.15 -0.96
CA SER A 159 18.54 -12.65 0.26
C SER A 159 17.66 -12.40 1.48
N GLN A 160 17.16 -13.49 2.09
CA GLN A 160 16.33 -13.42 3.29
C GLN A 160 17.19 -13.26 4.56
N LYS A 161 17.83 -12.09 4.69
CA LYS A 161 18.72 -11.76 5.82
C LYS A 161 18.42 -10.35 6.32
N LYS A 162 18.79 -10.10 7.57
CA LYS A 162 18.84 -8.73 8.09
C LYS A 162 20.03 -8.00 7.46
N PHE A 163 19.80 -6.79 6.97
CA PHE A 163 20.87 -5.94 6.48
C PHE A 163 21.75 -5.46 7.63
N ASP A 164 23.05 -5.53 7.43
CA ASP A 164 24.06 -5.06 8.38
C ASP A 164 24.78 -3.85 7.79
N TYR A 165 24.52 -2.68 8.34
CA TYR A 165 25.09 -1.43 7.83
C TYR A 165 26.62 -1.38 7.91
N SER A 166 27.25 -2.09 8.85
CA SER A 166 28.70 -2.12 9.02
C SER A 166 29.42 -2.82 7.86
N GLU A 167 28.72 -3.67 7.13
CA GLU A 167 29.23 -4.41 5.98
C GLU A 167 29.10 -3.65 4.65
N LEU A 168 28.46 -2.47 4.66
CA LEU A 168 28.31 -1.65 3.48
C LEU A 168 29.53 -0.75 3.28
N LYS A 169 30.16 -0.87 2.11
CA LYS A 169 31.34 -0.10 1.71
C LYS A 169 31.05 0.69 0.44
N PHE A 170 31.77 1.80 0.25
CA PHE A 170 31.59 2.71 -0.90
C PHE A 170 32.89 2.87 -1.72
N PRO A 171 33.40 1.82 -2.36
CA PRO A 171 34.60 1.92 -3.17
C PRO A 171 34.31 2.64 -4.51
N ASN A 172 35.09 3.68 -4.82
CA ASN A 172 35.15 4.31 -6.15
C ASN A 172 33.75 4.63 -6.76
N LYS A 173 32.89 5.32 -6.03
CA LYS A 173 31.51 5.69 -6.44
C LYS A 173 30.54 4.50 -6.65
N ASN A 174 30.94 3.29 -6.32
CA ASN A 174 30.08 2.11 -6.27
C ASN A 174 29.78 1.73 -4.83
N VAL A 175 28.95 0.72 -4.67
CA VAL A 175 28.66 0.12 -3.35
C VAL A 175 29.09 -1.34 -3.35
N GLU A 176 29.53 -1.81 -2.21
CA GLU A 176 29.85 -3.22 -1.99
C GLU A 176 29.26 -3.67 -0.66
N TYR A 177 28.57 -4.79 -0.68
CA TYR A 177 27.99 -5.43 0.49
C TYR A 177 28.29 -6.93 0.47
N LYS A 178 29.07 -7.41 1.44
CA LYS A 178 29.45 -8.84 1.57
C LYS A 178 29.91 -9.46 0.25
N GLY A 179 30.80 -8.76 -0.47
CA GLY A 179 31.34 -9.19 -1.76
C GLY A 179 30.46 -8.91 -2.98
N VAL A 180 29.22 -8.51 -2.79
CA VAL A 180 28.33 -8.11 -3.90
C VAL A 180 28.55 -6.65 -4.27
N LYS A 181 29.00 -6.38 -5.50
CA LYS A 181 29.21 -5.03 -6.03
C LYS A 181 27.98 -4.54 -6.80
N ALA A 182 27.59 -3.28 -6.56
CA ALA A 182 26.48 -2.63 -7.25
C ALA A 182 26.78 -1.14 -7.50
N LYS A 183 26.02 -0.53 -8.43
CA LYS A 183 26.10 0.93 -8.65
C LYS A 183 25.43 1.73 -7.53
N TYR A 184 24.34 1.20 -6.99
CA TYR A 184 23.49 1.91 -6.02
C TYR A 184 23.10 1.02 -4.86
N VAL A 185 22.86 1.62 -3.69
CA VAL A 185 22.07 1.04 -2.61
C VAL A 185 20.82 1.86 -2.41
N ILE A 186 19.66 1.19 -2.33
CA ILE A 186 18.34 1.81 -2.20
C ILE A 186 17.70 1.33 -0.91
N PHE A 187 17.50 2.25 0.03
CA PHE A 187 16.91 1.93 1.32
C PHE A 187 15.39 2.06 1.28
N CYS A 188 14.71 0.92 1.29
CA CYS A 188 13.25 0.77 1.31
C CYS A 188 12.77 0.20 2.66
N GLU A 189 13.30 0.72 3.75
CA GLU A 189 13.23 0.15 5.09
C GLU A 189 11.95 0.52 5.86
N GLY A 190 11.09 1.38 5.27
CA GLY A 190 9.92 1.90 5.95
C GLY A 190 10.29 2.58 7.27
N PHE A 191 9.56 2.29 8.35
CA PHE A 191 9.82 2.89 9.66
C PHE A 191 11.23 2.61 10.22
N LYS A 192 11.87 1.53 9.78
CA LYS A 192 13.24 1.19 10.22
C LYS A 192 14.29 2.19 9.74
N LEU A 193 13.96 3.07 8.80
CA LEU A 193 14.81 4.17 8.35
C LEU A 193 15.34 5.04 9.51
N ARG A 194 14.61 5.15 10.60
CA ARG A 194 15.06 5.85 11.81
C ARG A 194 16.37 5.29 12.43
N LYS A 195 16.70 4.03 12.10
CA LYS A 195 17.94 3.37 12.54
C LYS A 195 19.03 3.36 11.47
N ASN A 196 18.73 3.93 10.29
CA ASN A 196 19.68 4.00 9.18
C ASN A 196 20.74 5.08 9.49
N PRO A 197 22.04 4.76 9.48
CA PRO A 197 23.08 5.70 9.87
C PRO A 197 23.21 6.91 8.94
N TRP A 198 22.73 6.82 7.69
CA TRP A 198 22.81 7.91 6.71
C TRP A 198 21.53 8.75 6.63
N PHE A 199 20.36 8.22 7.05
CA PHE A 199 19.05 8.85 6.85
C PHE A 199 18.24 8.99 8.13
N SER A 200 18.78 8.65 9.31
CA SER A 200 18.09 8.78 10.60
C SER A 200 17.71 10.22 10.96
N TYR A 201 18.35 11.20 10.35
CA TYR A 201 18.04 12.63 10.53
C TYR A 201 16.73 13.07 9.89
N LEU A 202 16.19 12.28 8.96
CA LEU A 202 14.91 12.61 8.32
C LEU A 202 13.77 12.57 9.35
N PRO A 203 12.86 13.56 9.34
CA PRO A 203 11.78 13.68 10.31
C PRO A 203 10.65 12.67 10.04
N LEU A 204 10.97 11.38 10.12
CA LEU A 204 10.01 10.31 9.95
C LEU A 204 9.36 9.97 11.29
N GLU A 205 8.10 10.35 11.44
CA GLU A 205 7.28 9.95 12.59
C GLU A 205 6.56 8.62 12.28
N GLY A 206 6.58 7.70 13.23
CA GLY A 206 5.93 6.42 13.12
C GLY A 206 4.60 6.38 13.85
N SER A 207 3.61 5.79 13.20
CA SER A 207 2.34 5.43 13.84
C SER A 207 2.18 3.92 13.83
N LYS A 208 1.86 3.34 14.98
CA LYS A 208 1.55 1.91 15.08
C LYS A 208 0.11 1.69 14.61
N GLY A 209 -0.06 0.86 13.59
CA GLY A 209 -1.35 0.36 13.14
C GLY A 209 -1.51 -1.12 13.53
N GLU A 210 -2.72 -1.50 13.95
CA GLU A 210 -3.07 -2.87 14.30
C GLU A 210 -4.40 -3.24 13.64
N PHE A 211 -4.55 -4.51 13.27
CA PHE A 211 -5.79 -5.07 12.76
C PHE A 211 -6.29 -6.18 13.69
N LEU A 212 -7.60 -6.16 13.93
CA LEU A 212 -8.30 -7.26 14.58
C LEU A 212 -9.01 -8.10 13.53
N HIS A 213 -8.80 -9.39 13.54
CA HIS A 213 -9.56 -10.33 12.72
C HIS A 213 -10.84 -10.67 13.43
N ILE A 214 -11.98 -10.35 12.83
CA ILE A 214 -13.30 -10.62 13.37
C ILE A 214 -14.10 -11.51 12.40
N ARG A 215 -15.02 -12.29 12.94
CA ARG A 215 -16.05 -13.00 12.16
C ARG A 215 -17.40 -12.34 12.40
N SER A 216 -18.14 -12.08 11.31
CA SER A 216 -19.47 -11.50 11.39
C SER A 216 -20.39 -12.17 10.38
N LYS A 217 -21.60 -12.54 10.83
CA LYS A 217 -22.67 -13.06 9.95
C LYS A 217 -23.50 -11.95 9.31
N VAL A 218 -23.35 -10.72 9.77
CA VAL A 218 -24.20 -9.58 9.37
C VAL A 218 -23.48 -8.56 8.48
N LEU A 219 -22.15 -8.52 8.51
CA LEU A 219 -21.37 -7.61 7.69
C LEU A 219 -21.15 -8.18 6.28
N SER A 220 -21.40 -7.34 5.29
CA SER A 220 -21.18 -7.73 3.90
C SER A 220 -19.70 -7.80 3.53
N GLN A 221 -19.31 -8.86 2.84
CA GLN A 221 -17.97 -9.00 2.26
C GLN A 221 -17.79 -8.28 0.91
N LYS A 222 -18.87 -7.70 0.35
CA LYS A 222 -18.84 -7.04 -0.97
C LYS A 222 -18.45 -5.55 -0.92
N LYS A 223 -18.06 -5.04 0.21
CA LYS A 223 -17.70 -3.63 0.41
C LYS A 223 -16.76 -3.45 1.60
N ILE A 224 -15.91 -2.46 1.51
CA ILE A 224 -15.15 -1.94 2.66
C ILE A 224 -16.06 -0.97 3.40
N ILE A 225 -16.00 -0.99 4.72
CA ILE A 225 -16.77 -0.11 5.59
C ILE A 225 -15.80 0.86 6.26
N LYS A 226 -16.14 2.13 6.26
CA LYS A 226 -15.46 3.18 7.03
C LYS A 226 -16.46 3.82 7.99
N ALA A 227 -16.46 3.34 9.25
CA ALA A 227 -17.32 3.82 10.34
C ALA A 227 -16.46 4.11 11.57
N GLY A 228 -15.76 5.27 11.57
CA GLY A 228 -14.68 5.52 12.54
C GLY A 228 -13.42 4.72 12.20
N LEU A 229 -13.51 3.40 12.19
CA LEU A 229 -12.47 2.46 11.75
C LEU A 229 -12.75 1.93 10.34
N PHE A 230 -11.73 1.33 9.71
CA PHE A 230 -11.93 0.53 8.51
C PHE A 230 -12.25 -0.92 8.88
N ILE A 231 -13.28 -1.47 8.26
CA ILE A 231 -13.58 -2.89 8.25
C ILE A 231 -13.37 -3.36 6.82
N VAL A 232 -12.38 -4.20 6.63
CA VAL A 232 -11.96 -4.67 5.32
C VAL A 232 -12.28 -6.16 5.22
N PRO A 233 -13.01 -6.60 4.19
CA PRO A 233 -13.28 -8.01 4.02
C PRO A 233 -11.97 -8.76 3.72
N ILE A 234 -11.79 -9.90 4.38
CA ILE A 234 -10.72 -10.85 4.12
C ILE A 234 -11.37 -12.04 3.45
N GLU A 235 -10.90 -12.42 2.26
CA GLU A 235 -11.30 -13.67 1.65
C GLU A 235 -10.81 -14.82 2.53
N LYS A 236 -11.68 -15.77 2.79
CA LYS A 236 -11.30 -17.02 3.42
C LYS A 236 -10.84 -17.98 2.35
N ASP A 237 -9.71 -18.60 2.60
CA ASP A 237 -9.40 -19.91 2.07
C ASP A 237 -10.33 -20.97 2.72
#